data_2e6cf7999180ea487bc5f1460933566a
#
_entry.id   2e6cf7999180ea487bc5f1460933566a
#
_cell.length_a   1.000
_cell.length_b   1.000
_cell.length_c   1.000
_cell.angle_alpha   90.00
_cell.angle_beta   90.00
_cell.angle_gamma   90.00
#
_symmetry.space_group_name_H-M   'P 1'
#
loop_
_entity.id
_entity.type
_entity.pdbx_description
1 polymer ?
#
loop_
_entity_poly.entity_id
_entity_poly.type
_entity_poly.pdbx_seq_one_letter_code
_entity_poly.pdbx_strand_id
1 'polypeptide(L)'
;MPTVLIVDDEQHIRLLIEQTLEELEDDGIELLTAGDGDEALAVFEQHRPALVFLDVMMPKRNGFDVCRTIKQELGLDATHVVLLTAKGQAYDRQQGEDAGADLYMTKPFDPDELLRRAREVLGLRVGAG
;
A
#
# COMPACT_ATOMS: atom_id res chain seq x y z
N MET A 1 -15.84 8.39 1.75
CA MET A 1 -15.38 7.72 0.51
C MET A 1 -14.03 7.08 0.77
N PRO A 2 -13.89 5.75 0.64
CA PRO A 2 -12.59 5.11 0.89
C PRO A 2 -11.55 5.55 -0.12
N THR A 3 -10.32 5.63 0.35
CA THR A 3 -9.18 5.96 -0.50
C THR A 3 -8.11 4.89 -0.39
N VAL A 4 -7.33 4.72 -1.46
CA VAL A 4 -6.19 3.83 -1.51
C VAL A 4 -4.96 4.66 -1.85
N LEU A 5 -3.91 4.52 -1.07
CA LEU A 5 -2.66 5.23 -1.29
C LEU A 5 -1.63 4.26 -1.87
N ILE A 6 -0.97 4.66 -2.95
CA ILE A 6 0.06 3.89 -3.62
C ILE A 6 1.38 4.63 -3.47
N VAL A 7 2.35 4.00 -2.79
CA VAL A 7 3.64 4.62 -2.48
C VAL A 7 4.77 3.81 -3.09
N ASP A 8 5.48 4.40 -4.03
CA ASP A 8 6.66 3.78 -4.64
C ASP A 8 7.49 4.90 -5.25
N ASP A 9 8.81 4.85 -5.10
CA ASP A 9 9.69 5.88 -5.66
C ASP A 9 9.90 5.71 -7.16
N GLU A 10 9.56 4.54 -7.70
CA GLU A 10 9.66 4.30 -9.14
C GLU A 10 8.33 4.66 -9.81
N GLN A 11 8.36 5.70 -10.63
CA GLN A 11 7.15 6.21 -11.28
C GLN A 11 6.41 5.14 -12.08
N HIS A 12 7.15 4.30 -12.80
CA HIS A 12 6.51 3.28 -13.63
C HIS A 12 5.81 2.20 -12.80
N ILE A 13 6.30 1.92 -11.61
CA ILE A 13 5.64 0.96 -10.71
C ILE A 13 4.38 1.59 -10.13
N ARG A 14 4.45 2.85 -9.70
CA ARG A 14 3.26 3.57 -9.22
C ARG A 14 2.17 3.55 -10.29
N LEU A 15 2.56 3.84 -11.53
CA LEU A 15 1.61 3.87 -12.64
C LEU A 15 1.01 2.51 -12.90
N LEU A 16 1.82 1.45 -12.84
CA LEU A 16 1.34 0.09 -13.04
C LEU A 16 0.30 -0.30 -11.99
N ILE A 17 0.59 0.01 -10.72
CA ILE A 17 -0.36 -0.29 -9.64
C ILE A 17 -1.63 0.54 -9.81
N GLU A 18 -1.48 1.81 -10.14
CA GLU A 18 -2.63 2.70 -10.36
C GLU A 18 -3.52 2.18 -11.47
N GLN A 19 -2.94 1.76 -12.58
CA GLN A 19 -3.69 1.19 -13.70
C GLN A 19 -4.36 -0.13 -13.30
N THR A 20 -3.68 -0.95 -12.51
CA THR A 20 -4.23 -2.21 -12.04
C THR A 20 -5.47 -1.97 -11.18
N LEU A 21 -5.47 -0.92 -10.38
CA LEU A 21 -6.56 -0.61 -9.46
C LEU A 21 -7.60 0.35 -10.04
N GLU A 22 -7.42 0.78 -11.29
CA GLU A 22 -8.28 1.79 -11.89
C GLU A 22 -9.76 1.43 -11.84
N GLU A 23 -10.09 0.16 -11.99
CA GLU A 23 -11.49 -0.25 -11.95
C GLU A 23 -12.16 -0.02 -10.58
N LEU A 24 -11.37 0.15 -9.52
CA LEU A 24 -11.92 0.45 -8.20
C LEU A 24 -12.59 1.83 -8.18
N GLU A 25 -12.20 2.71 -9.09
CA GLU A 25 -12.82 4.03 -9.17
C GLU A 25 -14.29 3.94 -9.51
N ASP A 26 -14.69 2.91 -10.23
CA ASP A 26 -16.09 2.65 -10.54
C ASP A 26 -16.89 2.29 -9.28
N ASP A 27 -16.22 1.83 -8.25
CA ASP A 27 -16.84 1.49 -6.97
C ASP A 27 -16.75 2.64 -5.97
N GLY A 28 -16.39 3.83 -6.42
CA GLY A 28 -16.31 5.00 -5.58
C GLY A 28 -15.01 5.13 -4.77
N ILE A 29 -13.98 4.39 -5.15
CA ILE A 29 -12.69 4.43 -4.46
C ILE A 29 -11.81 5.50 -5.10
N GLU A 30 -11.20 6.34 -4.29
CA GLU A 30 -10.23 7.33 -4.78
C GLU A 30 -8.83 6.77 -4.68
N LEU A 31 -8.05 6.88 -5.75
CA LEU A 31 -6.67 6.43 -5.79
C LEU A 31 -5.73 7.63 -5.63
N LEU A 32 -4.83 7.54 -4.68
CA LEU A 32 -3.83 8.57 -4.40
C LEU A 32 -2.45 7.97 -4.54
N THR A 33 -1.45 8.79 -4.89
CA THR A 33 -0.08 8.33 -5.06
C THR A 33 0.89 9.20 -4.29
N ALA A 34 2.04 8.61 -3.93
CA ALA A 34 3.15 9.32 -3.31
C ALA A 34 4.46 8.72 -3.80
N GLY A 35 5.47 9.55 -3.97
CA GLY A 35 6.76 9.13 -4.51
C GLY A 35 7.84 8.88 -3.47
N ASP A 36 7.61 9.22 -2.23
CA ASP A 36 8.56 8.96 -1.14
C ASP A 36 7.82 8.88 0.19
N GLY A 37 8.56 8.53 1.24
CA GLY A 37 7.96 8.32 2.55
C GLY A 37 7.40 9.57 3.20
N ASP A 38 8.04 10.72 3.00
CA ASP A 38 7.56 11.97 3.58
C ASP A 38 6.25 12.41 2.92
N GLU A 39 6.19 12.30 1.60
CA GLU A 39 4.96 12.59 0.87
C GLU A 39 3.85 11.64 1.27
N ALA A 40 4.19 10.36 1.46
CA ALA A 40 3.20 9.36 1.88
C ALA A 40 2.56 9.72 3.21
N LEU A 41 3.37 10.15 4.18
CA LEU A 41 2.84 10.52 5.48
C LEU A 41 1.96 11.78 5.41
N ALA A 42 2.35 12.74 4.58
CA ALA A 42 1.55 13.95 4.39
C ALA A 42 0.19 13.62 3.78
N VAL A 43 0.18 12.78 2.75
CA VAL A 43 -1.07 12.34 2.12
C VAL A 43 -1.90 11.55 3.10
N PHE A 44 -1.24 10.67 3.87
CA PHE A 44 -1.94 9.86 4.85
C PHE A 44 -2.66 10.70 5.90
N GLU A 45 -1.99 11.69 6.45
CA GLU A 45 -2.60 12.56 7.45
C GLU A 45 -3.82 13.29 6.89
N GLN A 46 -3.74 13.72 5.65
CA GLN A 46 -4.79 14.51 5.03
C GLN A 46 -5.99 13.67 4.62
N HIS A 47 -5.75 12.47 4.09
CA HIS A 47 -6.80 11.66 3.46
C HIS A 47 -7.21 10.41 4.21
N ARG A 48 -6.38 9.93 5.15
CA ARG A 48 -6.68 8.75 5.95
C ARG A 48 -7.12 7.54 5.10
N PRO A 49 -6.27 7.06 4.18
CA PRO A 49 -6.66 5.97 3.31
C PRO A 49 -6.98 4.67 4.07
N ALA A 50 -7.89 3.89 3.52
CA ALA A 50 -8.25 2.60 4.10
C ALA A 50 -7.20 1.53 3.78
N LEU A 51 -6.46 1.72 2.70
CA LEU A 51 -5.48 0.75 2.21
C LEU A 51 -4.26 1.50 1.67
N VAL A 52 -3.07 1.03 2.02
CA VAL A 52 -1.81 1.60 1.53
C VAL A 52 -0.97 0.49 0.93
N PHE A 53 -0.56 0.65 -0.33
CA PHE A 53 0.47 -0.19 -0.94
C PHE A 53 1.78 0.59 -0.82
N LEU A 54 2.76 0.01 -0.16
CA LEU A 54 3.92 0.74 0.32
C LEU A 54 5.21 0.01 -0.04
N ASP A 55 6.01 0.60 -0.91
CA ASP A 55 7.31 0.06 -1.25
C ASP A 55 8.25 0.15 -0.04
N VAL A 56 9.02 -0.89 0.19
CA VAL A 56 9.97 -0.92 1.31
C VAL A 56 11.20 -0.06 1.00
N MET A 57 11.73 -0.16 -0.21
CA MET A 57 12.99 0.51 -0.58
C MET A 57 12.73 1.87 -1.19
N MET A 58 12.75 2.91 -0.38
CA MET A 58 12.54 4.28 -0.83
C MET A 58 13.56 5.22 -0.22
N PRO A 59 13.88 6.34 -0.90
CA PRO A 59 14.72 7.36 -0.30
C PRO A 59 14.00 8.09 0.84
N LYS A 60 14.74 8.80 1.66
CA LYS A 60 14.28 9.58 2.81
C LYS A 60 13.76 8.71 3.94
N ARG A 61 12.66 7.99 3.73
CA ARG A 61 12.12 7.06 4.72
C ARG A 61 11.80 5.76 4.02
N ASN A 62 12.26 4.63 4.57
CA ASN A 62 11.89 3.35 4.00
C ASN A 62 10.44 2.98 4.39
N GLY A 63 9.90 1.96 3.72
CA GLY A 63 8.51 1.58 3.95
C GLY A 63 8.23 1.08 5.36
N PHE A 64 9.21 0.48 6.02
CA PHE A 64 9.02 0.02 7.40
C PHE A 64 8.77 1.19 8.33
N ASP A 65 9.53 2.28 8.15
CA ASP A 65 9.38 3.47 8.97
C ASP A 65 8.02 4.11 8.76
N VAL A 66 7.58 4.20 7.50
CA VAL A 66 6.27 4.75 7.18
C VAL A 66 5.17 3.90 7.80
N CYS A 67 5.27 2.58 7.66
CA CYS A 67 4.29 1.65 8.21
C CYS A 67 4.21 1.78 9.74
N ARG A 68 5.37 1.84 10.40
CA ARG A 68 5.41 1.98 11.85
C ARG A 68 4.76 3.29 12.30
N THR A 69 5.04 4.38 11.59
CA THR A 69 4.45 5.67 11.90
C THR A 69 2.93 5.60 11.78
N ILE A 70 2.42 5.01 10.70
CA ILE A 70 0.99 4.87 10.48
C ILE A 70 0.34 4.03 11.60
N LYS A 71 0.94 2.90 11.90
CA LYS A 71 0.33 1.94 12.82
C LYS A 71 0.50 2.33 14.29
N GLN A 72 1.66 2.83 14.65
CA GLN A 72 1.98 3.07 16.06
C GLN A 72 1.80 4.51 16.50
N GLU A 73 2.32 5.45 15.72
CA GLU A 73 2.27 6.85 16.12
C GLU A 73 0.93 7.51 15.83
N LEU A 74 0.30 7.16 14.72
CA LEU A 74 -1.00 7.73 14.37
C LEU A 74 -2.16 6.90 14.91
N GLY A 75 -1.89 5.71 15.44
CA GLY A 75 -2.90 4.88 16.09
C GLY A 75 -4.00 4.43 15.16
N LEU A 76 -3.69 4.18 13.91
CA LEU A 76 -4.72 3.91 12.90
C LEU A 76 -4.78 2.43 12.55
N ASP A 77 -5.33 1.65 13.44
CA ASP A 77 -5.53 0.21 13.21
C ASP A 77 -6.49 -0.06 12.06
N ALA A 78 -7.29 0.92 11.69
CA ALA A 78 -8.26 0.77 10.60
C ALA A 78 -7.63 0.80 9.22
N THR A 79 -6.36 1.22 9.12
CA THR A 79 -5.67 1.26 7.84
C THR A 79 -4.93 -0.06 7.59
N HIS A 80 -5.21 -0.67 6.46
CA HIS A 80 -4.51 -1.90 6.05
C HIS A 80 -3.26 -1.53 5.26
N VAL A 81 -2.10 -2.00 5.69
CA VAL A 81 -0.84 -1.71 5.02
C VAL A 81 -0.28 -2.96 4.36
N VAL A 82 -0.06 -2.88 3.05
CA VAL A 82 0.58 -3.94 2.28
C VAL A 82 1.98 -3.45 1.89
N LEU A 83 3.00 -4.16 2.36
CA LEU A 83 4.38 -3.83 2.00
C LEU A 83 4.76 -4.56 0.71
N LEU A 84 5.40 -3.83 -0.19
CA LEU A 84 5.91 -4.36 -1.46
C LEU A 84 7.40 -4.52 -1.33
N THR A 85 7.89 -5.76 -1.40
CA THR A 85 9.30 -6.08 -1.19
C THR A 85 9.91 -6.65 -2.46
N ALA A 86 11.20 -6.43 -2.67
CA ALA A 86 11.90 -7.05 -3.79
C ALA A 86 12.14 -8.53 -3.50
N LYS A 87 12.10 -9.34 -4.56
CA LYS A 87 12.37 -10.76 -4.44
C LYS A 87 13.74 -10.99 -3.82
N GLY A 88 13.83 -11.88 -2.83
CA GLY A 88 15.09 -12.20 -2.19
C GLY A 88 15.34 -11.44 -0.89
N GLN A 89 14.43 -10.58 -0.48
CA GLN A 89 14.57 -9.84 0.78
C GLN A 89 13.75 -10.51 1.89
N ALA A 90 13.97 -11.78 2.10
CA ALA A 90 13.19 -12.56 3.08
C ALA A 90 13.34 -12.03 4.51
N TYR A 91 14.51 -11.50 4.84
CA TYR A 91 14.74 -10.95 6.19
C TYR A 91 13.86 -9.75 6.50
N ASP A 92 13.36 -9.07 5.49
CA ASP A 92 12.52 -7.90 5.68
C ASP A 92 11.15 -8.25 6.25
N ARG A 93 10.75 -9.51 6.15
CA ARG A 93 9.47 -9.95 6.71
C ARG A 93 9.39 -9.66 8.20
N GLN A 94 10.49 -9.92 8.93
CA GLN A 94 10.49 -9.67 10.37
C GLN A 94 10.34 -8.19 10.66
N GLN A 95 11.01 -7.33 9.92
CA GLN A 95 10.91 -5.89 10.10
C GLN A 95 9.50 -5.38 9.80
N GLY A 96 8.87 -5.94 8.79
CA GLY A 96 7.50 -5.57 8.45
C GLY A 96 6.50 -6.00 9.52
N GLU A 97 6.69 -7.18 10.08
CA GLU A 97 5.85 -7.65 11.18
C GLU A 97 6.02 -6.75 12.38
N ASP A 98 7.26 -6.37 12.70
CA ASP A 98 7.56 -5.47 13.81
C ASP A 98 6.97 -4.08 13.57
N ALA A 99 6.85 -3.66 12.33
CA ALA A 99 6.25 -2.37 11.97
C ALA A 99 4.72 -2.42 11.95
N GLY A 100 4.13 -3.60 12.01
CA GLY A 100 2.69 -3.78 12.05
C GLY A 100 2.02 -3.93 10.70
N ALA A 101 2.78 -4.30 9.66
CA ALA A 101 2.20 -4.50 8.33
C ALA A 101 1.19 -5.64 8.33
N ASP A 102 0.14 -5.49 7.54
CA ASP A 102 -0.93 -6.49 7.46
C ASP A 102 -0.65 -7.56 6.42
N LEU A 103 0.10 -7.22 5.38
CA LEU A 103 0.39 -8.15 4.30
C LEU A 103 1.69 -7.77 3.60
N TYR A 104 2.33 -8.77 3.01
CA TYR A 104 3.50 -8.59 2.13
C TYR A 104 3.17 -9.06 0.74
N MET A 105 3.69 -8.36 -0.25
CA MET A 105 3.68 -8.85 -1.62
C MET A 105 5.06 -8.64 -2.21
N THR A 106 5.55 -9.61 -2.97
CA THR A 106 6.87 -9.54 -3.58
C THR A 106 6.79 -8.93 -4.97
N LYS A 107 7.75 -8.11 -5.33
CA LYS A 107 7.91 -7.63 -6.70
C LYS A 107 8.75 -8.63 -7.49
N PRO A 108 8.42 -8.91 -8.72
CA PRO A 108 7.22 -8.48 -9.42
C PRO A 108 5.97 -9.15 -8.87
N PHE A 109 4.89 -8.41 -8.79
CA PHE A 109 3.62 -8.91 -8.29
C PHE A 109 2.69 -9.30 -9.44
N ASP A 110 1.73 -10.15 -9.13
CA ASP A 110 0.68 -10.52 -10.06
C ASP A 110 -0.42 -9.44 -9.97
N PRO A 111 -0.69 -8.70 -11.06
CA PRO A 111 -1.72 -7.65 -11.01
C PRO A 111 -3.09 -8.15 -10.57
N ASP A 112 -3.47 -9.35 -10.99
CA ASP A 112 -4.77 -9.92 -10.60
C ASP A 112 -4.83 -10.17 -9.09
N GLU A 113 -3.73 -10.63 -8.51
CA GLU A 113 -3.67 -10.84 -7.08
C GLU A 113 -3.70 -9.54 -6.32
N LEU A 114 -3.00 -8.54 -6.80
CA LEU A 114 -2.98 -7.22 -6.16
C LEU A 114 -4.39 -6.62 -6.13
N LEU A 115 -5.10 -6.70 -7.25
CA LEU A 115 -6.47 -6.20 -7.32
C LEU A 115 -7.40 -6.98 -6.41
N ARG A 116 -7.26 -8.30 -6.37
CA ARG A 116 -8.09 -9.13 -5.50
C ARG A 116 -7.90 -8.78 -4.04
N ARG A 117 -6.63 -8.58 -3.62
CA ARG A 117 -6.35 -8.19 -2.24
C ARG A 117 -6.96 -6.83 -1.90
N ALA A 118 -6.86 -5.88 -2.83
CA ALA A 118 -7.45 -4.58 -2.61
C ALA A 118 -8.96 -4.68 -2.40
N ARG A 119 -9.64 -5.47 -3.23
CA ARG A 119 -11.07 -5.66 -3.11
C ARG A 119 -11.45 -6.33 -1.79
N GLU A 120 -10.68 -7.34 -1.36
CA GLU A 120 -10.92 -8.00 -0.09
C GLU A 120 -10.83 -7.02 1.08
N VAL A 121 -9.79 -6.21 1.10
CA VAL A 121 -9.55 -5.25 2.18
C VAL A 121 -10.65 -4.21 2.23
N LEU A 122 -11.11 -3.75 1.06
CA LEU A 122 -12.13 -2.71 0.95
C LEU A 122 -13.55 -3.25 1.10
N GLY A 123 -13.71 -4.55 1.28
CA GLY A 123 -15.03 -5.15 1.42
C GLY A 123 -15.83 -5.21 0.12
N LEU A 124 -15.13 -5.17 -1.03
CA LEU A 124 -15.78 -5.23 -2.33
C LEU A 124 -15.84 -6.66 -2.83
N ARG A 125 -16.74 -6.91 -3.79
CA ARG A 125 -16.88 -8.25 -4.35
C ARG A 125 -15.61 -8.67 -5.06
N VAL A 126 -15.13 -9.87 -4.75
CA VAL A 126 -13.92 -10.43 -5.33
C VAL A 126 -14.31 -11.48 -6.37
N GLY A 127 -13.77 -11.27 -7.58
CA GLY A 127 -13.96 -12.23 -8.65
C GLY A 127 -15.36 -12.20 -9.19
N ALA A 128 -15.48 -12.62 -10.43
CA ALA A 128 -16.77 -12.79 -11.08
C ALA A 128 -17.19 -14.22 -10.86
N GLY A 129 -17.20 -14.57 -9.67
CA GLY A 129 -17.53 -15.96 -9.38
C GLY A 129 -18.70 -16.35 -10.22
#